data_17cc3fffc7fd422c8193611b5b147f12
#
_entry.id   17cc3fffc7fd422c8193611b5b147f12
#
_cell.length_a   1.000
_cell.length_b   1.000
_cell.length_c   1.000
_cell.angle_alpha   90.00
_cell.angle_beta   90.00
_cell.angle_gamma   90.00
#
_symmetry.space_group_name_H-M   'P 1'
#
loop_
_entity.id
_entity.type
_entity.pdbx_description
1 polymer ?
#
loop_
_entity_poly.entity_id
_entity_poly.type
_entity_poly.pdbx_seq_one_letter_code
_entity_poly.pdbx_strand_id
1 'polypeptide(L)'
;MYKRQLLSYYGAVPKYLVPDNLKTAVTKHSKDELVLQSAFSDLETFYDTIILPPPPRKPKGKPTVENHVRFLETHLVEELKKDTYTSLEALNAAVRKIVEDINQRPFQKKSDIRKSRMNGFEKYDKPRMNQLPGESYTLCDYKYFLKVPDNYHLEYDAHYYSVLYTNKGKPAILKATMTEIRICDEYNRLICRHPRSYRDFPLYITDDSHMPPEHLYYKEVNAHDGAYYRRWASVYGESMVTLIDRILRSSKHEEQAYNSCAGVLHSCKDVPH
;
A
#
# COMPACT_ATOMS: atom_id res chain seq x y z
N MET A 1 1.82 12.36 -4.19
CA MET A 1 1.46 13.23 -3.05
C MET A 1 0.60 14.42 -3.47
N TYR A 2 1.06 15.29 -4.37
CA TYR A 2 0.33 16.52 -4.77
C TYR A 2 -1.07 16.33 -5.38
N LYS A 3 -1.32 15.24 -6.14
CA LYS A 3 -2.64 15.00 -6.75
C LYS A 3 -3.75 14.80 -5.71
N ARG A 4 -3.46 14.09 -4.62
CA ARG A 4 -4.42 13.91 -3.52
C ARG A 4 -4.78 15.23 -2.86
N GLN A 5 -3.78 16.10 -2.61
CA GLN A 5 -3.99 17.44 -2.05
C GLN A 5 -4.83 18.31 -2.98
N LEU A 6 -4.60 18.22 -4.30
CA LEU A 6 -5.38 18.93 -5.30
C LEU A 6 -6.87 18.53 -5.27
N LEU A 7 -7.16 17.22 -5.27
CA LEU A 7 -8.53 16.72 -5.22
C LEU A 7 -9.22 17.09 -3.91
N SER A 8 -8.52 17.01 -2.79
CA SER A 8 -9.04 17.48 -1.48
C SER A 8 -9.34 18.97 -1.46
N TYR A 9 -8.51 19.78 -2.12
CA TYR A 9 -8.74 21.23 -2.25
C TYR A 9 -10.01 21.55 -3.05
N TYR A 10 -10.24 20.83 -4.15
CA TYR A 10 -11.47 20.99 -4.95
C TYR A 10 -12.72 20.41 -4.28
N GLY A 11 -12.53 19.46 -3.35
CA GLY A 11 -13.63 18.71 -2.74
C GLY A 11 -14.39 17.83 -3.73
N ALA A 12 -13.81 17.56 -4.89
CA ALA A 12 -14.42 16.79 -5.97
C ALA A 12 -13.34 16.21 -6.91
N VAL A 13 -13.71 15.24 -7.74
CA VAL A 13 -12.81 14.56 -8.65
C VAL A 13 -13.19 14.89 -10.10
N PRO A 14 -12.27 15.47 -10.91
CA PRO A 14 -12.54 15.72 -12.31
C PRO A 14 -12.61 14.41 -13.10
N LYS A 15 -13.46 14.38 -14.11
CA LYS A 15 -13.60 13.20 -14.98
C LYS A 15 -12.29 12.83 -15.70
N TYR A 16 -11.47 13.81 -16.01
CA TYR A 16 -10.20 13.63 -16.69
C TYR A 16 -9.06 14.33 -15.93
N LEU A 17 -7.97 13.59 -15.70
CA LEU A 17 -6.72 14.12 -15.20
C LEU A 17 -5.69 14.10 -16.34
N VAL A 18 -5.13 15.26 -16.67
CA VAL A 18 -4.11 15.39 -17.71
C VAL A 18 -2.77 15.71 -17.04
N PRO A 19 -2.00 14.70 -16.63
CA PRO A 19 -0.69 14.92 -16.02
C PRO A 19 0.28 15.46 -17.07
N ASP A 20 1.38 16.03 -16.62
CA ASP A 20 2.50 16.29 -17.53
C ASP A 20 3.08 14.96 -18.02
N ASN A 21 3.72 14.97 -19.21
CA ASN A 21 4.26 13.76 -19.84
C ASN A 21 5.49 13.26 -19.08
N LEU A 22 5.25 12.69 -17.91
CA LEU A 22 6.28 12.08 -17.08
C LEU A 22 6.55 10.68 -17.61
N LYS A 23 7.79 10.40 -18.01
CA LYS A 23 8.26 9.04 -18.33
C LYS A 23 7.93 8.04 -17.21
N THR A 24 7.74 8.53 -15.98
CA THR A 24 7.34 7.76 -14.80
C THR A 24 5.85 7.41 -14.73
N ALA A 25 5.00 8.03 -15.55
CA ALA A 25 3.55 7.78 -15.53
C ALA A 25 3.10 6.77 -16.59
N VAL A 26 3.93 6.53 -17.61
CA VAL A 26 3.60 5.70 -18.77
C VAL A 26 4.69 4.67 -18.97
N THR A 27 4.35 3.38 -18.93
CA THR A 27 5.27 2.28 -19.19
C THR A 27 5.45 2.07 -20.70
N LYS A 28 4.37 2.25 -21.49
CA LYS A 28 4.39 2.12 -22.94
C LYS A 28 3.44 3.13 -23.57
N HIS A 29 3.91 3.85 -24.56
CA HIS A 29 3.11 4.79 -25.33
C HIS A 29 3.30 4.49 -26.82
N SER A 30 2.30 3.88 -27.44
CA SER A 30 2.19 3.71 -28.89
C SER A 30 0.96 4.46 -29.42
N LYS A 31 0.76 4.49 -30.75
CA LYS A 31 -0.42 5.13 -31.34
C LYS A 31 -1.73 4.46 -30.91
N ASP A 32 -1.67 3.16 -30.62
CA ASP A 32 -2.84 2.31 -30.39
C ASP A 32 -2.94 1.78 -28.95
N GLU A 33 -1.91 2.01 -28.09
CA GLU A 33 -1.88 1.46 -26.75
C GLU A 33 -1.21 2.42 -25.76
N LEU A 34 -1.92 2.78 -24.70
CA LEU A 34 -1.44 3.56 -23.57
C LEU A 34 -1.42 2.66 -22.33
N VAL A 35 -0.22 2.27 -21.89
CA VAL A 35 -0.04 1.51 -20.65
C VAL A 35 0.44 2.45 -19.54
N LEU A 36 -0.43 2.72 -18.59
CA LEU A 36 -0.13 3.49 -17.38
C LEU A 36 0.71 2.66 -16.42
N GLN A 37 1.55 3.34 -15.67
CA GLN A 37 2.21 2.71 -14.51
C GLN A 37 1.15 2.34 -13.46
N SER A 38 1.35 1.23 -12.75
CA SER A 38 0.36 0.66 -11.82
C SER A 38 -0.17 1.64 -10.77
N ALA A 39 0.68 2.52 -10.27
CA ALA A 39 0.28 3.55 -9.32
C ALA A 39 -0.73 4.55 -9.91
N PHE A 40 -0.64 4.83 -11.20
CA PHE A 40 -1.60 5.69 -11.91
C PHE A 40 -2.90 4.96 -12.23
N SER A 41 -2.82 3.69 -12.61
CA SER A 41 -3.99 2.84 -12.83
C SER A 41 -4.79 2.63 -11.54
N ASP A 42 -4.12 2.41 -10.42
CA ASP A 42 -4.77 2.32 -9.11
C ASP A 42 -5.43 3.65 -8.70
N LEU A 43 -4.78 4.78 -9.02
CA LEU A 43 -5.33 6.10 -8.75
C LEU A 43 -6.58 6.37 -9.60
N GLU A 44 -6.58 5.97 -10.88
CA GLU A 44 -7.76 6.02 -11.77
C GLU A 44 -8.93 5.26 -11.15
N THR A 45 -8.68 4.00 -10.76
CA THR A 45 -9.70 3.12 -10.18
C THR A 45 -10.23 3.67 -8.87
N PHE A 46 -9.34 4.15 -7.99
CA PHE A 46 -9.74 4.65 -6.67
C PHE A 46 -10.59 5.91 -6.73
N TYR A 47 -10.25 6.85 -7.63
CA TYR A 47 -10.94 8.13 -7.75
C TYR A 47 -12.04 8.14 -8.82
N ASP A 48 -12.24 7.06 -9.56
CA ASP A 48 -13.15 6.99 -10.72
C ASP A 48 -12.89 8.14 -11.70
N THR A 49 -11.62 8.27 -12.14
CA THR A 49 -11.15 9.33 -13.04
C THR A 49 -10.32 8.72 -14.17
N ILE A 50 -10.28 9.35 -15.31
CA ILE A 50 -9.50 8.90 -16.47
C ILE A 50 -8.22 9.73 -16.57
N ILE A 51 -7.07 9.06 -16.60
CA ILE A 51 -5.78 9.71 -16.75
C ILE A 51 -5.40 9.73 -18.23
N LEU A 52 -5.33 10.92 -18.82
CA LEU A 52 -5.00 11.14 -20.22
C LEU A 52 -3.67 11.90 -20.35
N PRO A 53 -2.52 11.20 -20.38
CA PRO A 53 -1.25 11.88 -20.63
C PRO A 53 -1.23 12.45 -22.05
N PRO A 54 -0.69 13.68 -22.24
CA PRO A 54 -0.58 14.27 -23.57
C PRO A 54 0.37 13.45 -24.47
N PRO A 55 0.18 13.47 -25.79
CA PRO A 55 1.07 12.81 -26.72
C PRO A 55 2.53 13.27 -26.54
N PRO A 56 3.52 12.36 -26.63
CA PRO A 56 4.92 12.72 -26.52
C PRO A 56 5.33 13.71 -27.63
N ARG A 57 6.25 14.61 -27.32
CA ARG A 57 6.84 15.60 -28.26
C ARG A 57 5.88 16.65 -28.84
N LYS A 58 4.74 16.91 -28.18
CA LYS A 58 3.88 18.07 -28.53
C LYS A 58 3.91 19.11 -27.41
N PRO A 59 4.95 19.96 -27.31
CA PRO A 59 5.10 20.96 -26.23
C PRO A 59 3.97 21.99 -26.20
N LYS A 60 3.31 22.23 -27.32
CA LYS A 60 2.18 23.18 -27.41
C LYS A 60 0.85 22.66 -26.84
N GLY A 61 0.82 21.50 -26.21
CA GLY A 61 -0.42 20.91 -25.68
C GLY A 61 -1.00 21.58 -24.43
N LYS A 62 -0.24 22.44 -23.72
CA LYS A 62 -0.65 23.08 -22.46
C LYS A 62 -0.28 24.56 -22.30
N PRO A 63 -0.43 25.41 -23.31
CA PRO A 63 -0.03 26.84 -23.22
C PRO A 63 -0.80 27.55 -22.09
N THR A 64 -2.04 27.16 -21.83
CA THR A 64 -2.90 27.76 -20.83
C THR A 64 -2.36 27.48 -19.41
N VAL A 65 -1.92 26.25 -19.12
CA VAL A 65 -1.39 25.87 -17.80
C VAL A 65 -0.06 26.59 -17.54
N GLU A 66 0.85 26.59 -18.51
CA GLU A 66 2.15 27.24 -18.40
C GLU A 66 2.00 28.76 -18.15
N ASN A 67 1.10 29.42 -18.90
CA ASN A 67 0.81 30.83 -18.68
C ASN A 67 0.20 31.12 -17.30
N HIS A 68 -0.67 30.24 -16.78
CA HIS A 68 -1.24 30.41 -15.44
C HIS A 68 -0.20 30.15 -14.34
N VAL A 69 0.70 29.19 -14.50
CA VAL A 69 1.79 28.95 -13.55
C VAL A 69 2.68 30.20 -13.47
N ARG A 70 3.13 30.73 -14.59
CA ARG A 70 3.95 31.95 -14.64
C ARG A 70 3.22 33.15 -14.01
N PHE A 71 1.94 33.33 -14.31
CA PHE A 71 1.13 34.38 -13.72
C PHE A 71 1.06 34.26 -12.20
N LEU A 72 0.80 33.05 -11.68
CA LEU A 72 0.75 32.79 -10.24
C LEU A 72 2.09 33.00 -9.56
N GLU A 73 3.19 32.49 -10.13
CA GLU A 73 4.54 32.68 -9.60
C GLU A 73 4.88 34.15 -9.46
N THR A 74 4.65 34.96 -10.50
CA THR A 74 4.91 36.39 -10.45
C THR A 74 4.08 37.08 -9.36
N HIS A 75 2.77 36.84 -9.32
CA HIS A 75 1.87 37.48 -8.33
C HIS A 75 2.15 37.01 -6.89
N LEU A 76 2.43 35.73 -6.68
CA LEU A 76 2.75 35.22 -5.35
C LEU A 76 4.06 35.82 -4.83
N VAL A 77 5.10 35.86 -5.66
CA VAL A 77 6.39 36.42 -5.26
C VAL A 77 6.28 37.94 -4.96
N GLU A 78 5.53 38.69 -5.75
CA GLU A 78 5.31 40.12 -5.53
C GLU A 78 4.54 40.39 -4.22
N GLU A 79 3.48 39.64 -3.95
CA GLU A 79 2.67 39.84 -2.74
C GLU A 79 3.41 39.33 -1.48
N LEU A 80 4.08 38.17 -1.54
CA LEU A 80 4.79 37.61 -0.40
C LEU A 80 6.03 38.40 0.02
N LYS A 81 6.64 39.16 -0.88
CA LYS A 81 7.77 40.05 -0.54
C LYS A 81 7.39 41.25 0.34
N LYS A 82 6.09 41.56 0.47
CA LYS A 82 5.62 42.68 1.26
C LYS A 82 5.66 42.43 2.76
N ASP A 83 5.67 41.15 3.16
CA ASP A 83 5.63 40.70 4.56
C ASP A 83 6.77 39.76 4.91
N THR A 84 7.04 39.59 6.20
CA THR A 84 8.01 38.62 6.72
C THR A 84 7.29 37.49 7.43
N TYR A 85 7.62 36.24 7.06
CA TYR A 85 7.01 35.04 7.61
C TYR A 85 7.97 34.30 8.52
N THR A 86 7.56 34.03 9.76
CA THR A 86 8.38 33.39 10.79
C THR A 86 8.14 31.87 10.86
N SER A 87 7.10 31.35 10.20
CA SER A 87 6.80 29.91 10.13
C SER A 87 6.26 29.51 8.77
N LEU A 88 6.38 28.21 8.46
CA LEU A 88 5.85 27.62 7.23
C LEU A 88 4.31 27.70 7.20
N GLU A 89 3.66 27.58 8.35
CA GLU A 89 2.19 27.67 8.50
C GLU A 89 1.71 29.06 8.14
N ALA A 90 2.39 30.12 8.65
CA ALA A 90 2.07 31.51 8.34
C ALA A 90 2.26 31.81 6.84
N LEU A 91 3.35 31.33 6.24
CA LEU A 91 3.60 31.46 4.80
C LEU A 91 2.49 30.75 3.98
N ASN A 92 2.13 29.51 4.32
CA ASN A 92 1.10 28.76 3.63
C ASN A 92 -0.29 29.43 3.77
N ALA A 93 -0.60 30.03 4.92
CA ALA A 93 -1.83 30.78 5.11
C ALA A 93 -1.89 32.02 4.20
N ALA A 94 -0.79 32.76 4.11
CA ALA A 94 -0.67 33.91 3.21
C ALA A 94 -0.83 33.51 1.75
N VAL A 95 -0.15 32.44 1.32
CA VAL A 95 -0.28 31.90 -0.05
C VAL A 95 -1.75 31.53 -0.37
N ARG A 96 -2.43 30.83 0.55
CA ARG A 96 -3.86 30.48 0.35
C ARG A 96 -4.73 31.71 0.17
N LYS A 97 -4.54 32.74 1.01
CA LYS A 97 -5.29 33.98 0.92
C LYS A 97 -5.07 34.68 -0.41
N ILE A 98 -3.82 34.81 -0.88
CA ILE A 98 -3.49 35.42 -2.18
C ILE A 98 -4.14 34.64 -3.33
N VAL A 99 -4.07 33.29 -3.30
CA VAL A 99 -4.69 32.43 -4.34
C VAL A 99 -6.21 32.60 -4.34
N GLU A 100 -6.84 32.67 -3.16
CA GLU A 100 -8.28 32.89 -3.03
C GLU A 100 -8.70 34.25 -3.60
N ASP A 101 -7.98 35.33 -3.27
CA ASP A 101 -8.20 36.66 -3.82
C ASP A 101 -8.07 36.66 -5.35
N ILE A 102 -7.06 35.98 -5.92
CA ILE A 102 -6.90 35.85 -7.37
C ILE A 102 -8.07 35.12 -8.00
N ASN A 103 -8.57 34.05 -7.37
CA ASN A 103 -9.69 33.25 -7.87
C ASN A 103 -11.03 33.99 -7.82
N GLN A 104 -11.20 34.92 -6.86
CA GLN A 104 -12.40 35.75 -6.71
C GLN A 104 -12.37 36.98 -7.62
N ARG A 105 -11.21 37.47 -8.08
CA ARG A 105 -11.10 38.65 -8.94
C ARG A 105 -11.98 38.52 -10.19
N PRO A 106 -12.81 39.56 -10.49
CA PRO A 106 -13.60 39.58 -11.70
C PRO A 106 -12.73 39.54 -12.96
N PHE A 107 -13.20 38.86 -14.00
CA PHE A 107 -12.58 38.95 -15.32
C PHE A 107 -12.76 40.35 -15.91
N GLN A 108 -11.71 40.86 -16.55
CA GLN A 108 -11.74 42.18 -17.18
C GLN A 108 -12.70 42.23 -18.38
N LYS A 109 -12.91 41.11 -19.08
CA LYS A 109 -13.85 41.04 -20.20
C LYS A 109 -15.27 40.90 -19.69
N LYS A 110 -16.06 41.97 -19.87
CA LYS A 110 -17.49 42.03 -19.44
C LYS A 110 -18.37 40.94 -20.11
N SER A 111 -17.95 40.40 -21.24
CA SER A 111 -18.65 39.35 -21.97
C SER A 111 -18.41 37.93 -21.38
N ASP A 112 -17.55 37.77 -20.39
CA ASP A 112 -17.33 36.45 -19.81
C ASP A 112 -18.44 36.10 -18.81
N ILE A 113 -19.23 35.08 -19.16
CA ILE A 113 -20.36 34.59 -18.37
C ILE A 113 -19.90 34.08 -16.99
N ARG A 114 -18.65 33.72 -16.84
CA ARG A 114 -18.08 33.15 -15.63
C ARG A 114 -17.77 34.16 -14.53
N LYS A 115 -17.84 35.44 -14.77
CA LYS A 115 -17.54 36.53 -13.83
C LYS A 115 -16.17 36.48 -13.17
N SER A 116 -15.80 35.38 -12.53
CA SER A 116 -14.49 35.10 -11.92
C SER A 116 -14.12 33.64 -12.08
N ARG A 117 -12.87 33.25 -11.72
CA ARG A 117 -12.42 31.85 -11.74
C ARG A 117 -13.25 30.98 -10.77
N MET A 118 -13.45 31.48 -9.55
CA MET A 118 -14.25 30.80 -8.54
C MET A 118 -15.70 30.63 -9.00
N ASN A 119 -16.32 31.66 -9.54
CA ASN A 119 -17.68 31.58 -10.09
C ASN A 119 -17.79 30.57 -11.24
N GLY A 120 -16.78 30.52 -12.11
CA GLY A 120 -16.70 29.53 -13.18
C GLY A 120 -16.64 28.11 -12.64
N PHE A 121 -15.75 27.88 -11.69
CA PHE A 121 -15.60 26.58 -11.04
C PHE A 121 -16.89 26.10 -10.37
N GLU A 122 -17.45 26.89 -9.46
CA GLU A 122 -18.63 26.51 -8.68
C GLU A 122 -19.87 26.28 -9.57
N LYS A 123 -20.06 27.10 -10.59
CA LYS A 123 -21.26 27.06 -11.42
C LYS A 123 -21.19 26.02 -12.56
N TYR A 124 -20.02 25.84 -13.16
CA TYR A 124 -19.90 25.04 -14.40
C TYR A 124 -19.06 23.77 -14.24
N ASP A 125 -17.98 23.82 -13.47
CA ASP A 125 -17.04 22.69 -13.40
C ASP A 125 -17.43 21.71 -12.28
N LYS A 126 -17.59 22.19 -11.05
CA LYS A 126 -17.87 21.37 -9.87
C LYS A 126 -19.12 20.48 -9.97
N PRO A 127 -20.26 20.94 -10.55
CA PRO A 127 -21.44 20.10 -10.74
C PRO A 127 -21.24 18.93 -11.70
N ARG A 128 -20.15 18.94 -12.51
CA ARG A 128 -19.81 17.91 -13.46
C ARG A 128 -18.70 16.98 -12.98
N MET A 129 -18.17 17.23 -11.79
CA MET A 129 -17.13 16.41 -11.14
C MET A 129 -17.77 15.27 -10.34
N ASN A 130 -17.01 14.17 -10.19
CA ASN A 130 -17.39 13.05 -9.36
C ASN A 130 -17.24 13.41 -7.87
N GLN A 131 -17.96 12.70 -7.02
CA GLN A 131 -17.83 12.84 -5.57
C GLN A 131 -16.45 12.39 -5.11
N LEU A 132 -15.83 13.16 -4.20
CA LEU A 132 -14.58 12.76 -3.58
C LEU A 132 -14.84 11.56 -2.66
N PRO A 133 -14.08 10.45 -2.77
CA PRO A 133 -14.16 9.35 -1.83
C PRO A 133 -13.90 9.81 -0.38
N GLY A 134 -14.65 9.24 0.58
CA GLY A 134 -14.47 9.56 2.01
C GLY A 134 -13.11 9.15 2.56
N GLU A 135 -12.50 8.13 1.96
CA GLU A 135 -11.15 7.66 2.31
C GLU A 135 -10.08 8.35 1.46
N SER A 136 -8.90 8.52 2.03
CA SER A 136 -7.76 9.08 1.32
C SER A 136 -6.99 7.99 0.58
N TYR A 137 -6.69 8.21 -0.70
CA TYR A 137 -5.81 7.32 -1.46
C TYR A 137 -4.45 7.16 -0.79
N THR A 138 -4.06 5.93 -0.53
CA THR A 138 -2.76 5.60 0.06
C THR A 138 -1.78 5.23 -1.04
N LEU A 139 -0.67 5.97 -1.12
CA LEU A 139 0.41 5.67 -2.05
C LEU A 139 1.08 4.35 -1.67
N CYS A 140 1.31 3.51 -2.67
CA CYS A 140 1.99 2.23 -2.52
C CYS A 140 3.18 2.14 -3.46
N ASP A 141 4.23 1.47 -3.02
CA ASP A 141 5.25 0.92 -3.91
C ASP A 141 4.81 -0.46 -4.38
N TYR A 142 5.18 -0.83 -5.60
CA TYR A 142 4.74 -2.08 -6.23
C TYR A 142 5.93 -2.98 -6.52
N LYS A 143 5.83 -4.25 -6.13
CA LYS A 143 6.75 -5.31 -6.55
C LYS A 143 5.95 -6.47 -7.14
N TYR A 144 6.29 -6.86 -8.37
CA TYR A 144 5.62 -7.92 -9.10
C TYR A 144 6.42 -9.21 -8.98
N PHE A 145 5.72 -10.29 -8.68
CA PHE A 145 6.29 -11.63 -8.61
C PHE A 145 5.65 -12.51 -9.67
N LEU A 146 6.46 -13.13 -10.51
CA LEU A 146 5.98 -14.08 -11.52
C LEU A 146 5.39 -15.33 -10.87
N LYS A 147 5.92 -15.70 -9.69
CA LYS A 147 5.41 -16.80 -8.88
C LYS A 147 5.73 -16.59 -7.42
N VAL A 148 4.82 -17.00 -6.54
CA VAL A 148 5.09 -17.15 -5.11
C VAL A 148 6.07 -18.30 -4.92
N PRO A 149 7.21 -18.11 -4.21
CA PRO A 149 8.22 -19.15 -3.99
C PRO A 149 7.68 -20.33 -3.18
N ASP A 150 8.46 -21.43 -3.16
CA ASP A 150 8.10 -22.65 -2.43
C ASP A 150 7.98 -22.47 -0.93
N ASN A 151 8.73 -21.51 -0.37
CA ASN A 151 8.66 -21.12 1.02
C ASN A 151 7.49 -20.18 1.34
N TYR A 152 6.59 -19.92 0.38
CA TYR A 152 5.41 -19.04 0.49
C TYR A 152 5.71 -17.65 1.11
N HIS A 153 6.91 -17.10 0.90
CA HIS A 153 7.26 -15.76 1.34
C HIS A 153 7.70 -14.89 0.15
N LEU A 154 7.24 -13.65 0.16
CA LEU A 154 7.63 -12.63 -0.81
C LEU A 154 8.57 -11.63 -0.14
N GLU A 155 9.69 -11.37 -0.80
CA GLU A 155 10.69 -10.44 -0.31
C GLU A 155 10.36 -9.01 -0.69
N TYR A 156 10.38 -8.12 0.31
CA TYR A 156 10.32 -6.69 0.12
C TYR A 156 11.15 -5.96 1.18
N ASP A 157 12.04 -5.06 0.74
CA ASP A 157 12.89 -4.24 1.63
C ASP A 157 13.66 -5.11 2.65
N ALA A 158 14.31 -6.17 2.13
CA ALA A 158 15.05 -7.20 2.89
C ALA A 158 14.23 -8.00 3.92
N HIS A 159 12.90 -7.87 3.92
CA HIS A 159 12.01 -8.66 4.77
C HIS A 159 11.17 -9.62 3.96
N TYR A 160 10.71 -10.71 4.59
CA TYR A 160 9.99 -11.81 3.96
C TYR A 160 8.58 -11.91 4.54
N TYR A 161 7.56 -11.69 3.70
CA TYR A 161 6.16 -11.67 4.10
C TYR A 161 5.43 -12.90 3.59
N SER A 162 4.78 -13.64 4.48
CA SER A 162 4.11 -14.88 4.12
C SER A 162 2.85 -14.64 3.28
N VAL A 163 2.57 -15.59 2.41
CA VAL A 163 1.34 -15.66 1.59
C VAL A 163 0.71 -17.02 1.85
N LEU A 164 -0.60 -17.11 1.79
CA LEU A 164 -1.30 -18.39 1.94
C LEU A 164 -0.66 -19.44 1.00
N TYR A 165 -0.24 -20.57 1.56
CA TYR A 165 0.52 -21.62 0.85
C TYR A 165 -0.17 -22.12 -0.45
N THR A 166 -1.50 -22.03 -0.53
CA THR A 166 -2.28 -22.38 -1.73
C THR A 166 -2.02 -21.46 -2.93
N ASN A 167 -1.34 -20.33 -2.72
CA ASN A 167 -0.89 -19.42 -3.78
C ASN A 167 0.52 -19.71 -4.28
N LYS A 168 1.21 -20.70 -3.74
CA LYS A 168 2.51 -21.17 -4.22
C LYS A 168 2.50 -21.41 -5.73
N GLY A 169 3.52 -20.91 -6.42
CA GLY A 169 3.65 -21.02 -7.87
C GLY A 169 2.78 -20.06 -8.70
N LYS A 170 1.84 -19.32 -8.08
CA LYS A 170 0.98 -18.34 -8.77
C LYS A 170 1.63 -16.95 -8.79
N PRO A 171 1.27 -16.10 -9.76
CA PRO A 171 1.68 -14.69 -9.77
C PRO A 171 1.12 -13.93 -8.57
N ALA A 172 1.88 -12.94 -8.10
CA ALA A 172 1.44 -12.07 -7.00
C ALA A 172 1.96 -10.64 -7.18
N ILE A 173 1.17 -9.69 -6.66
CA ILE A 173 1.50 -8.26 -6.63
C ILE A 173 1.62 -7.85 -5.17
N LEU A 174 2.79 -7.39 -4.76
CA LEU A 174 3.01 -6.83 -3.45
C LEU A 174 2.88 -5.30 -3.53
N LYS A 175 2.03 -4.73 -2.71
CA LYS A 175 1.81 -3.29 -2.54
C LYS A 175 2.28 -2.87 -1.16
N ALA A 176 3.33 -2.07 -1.10
CA ALA A 176 3.89 -1.58 0.13
C ALA A 176 3.44 -0.14 0.40
N THR A 177 2.71 0.06 1.47
CA THR A 177 2.43 1.39 2.02
C THR A 177 3.49 1.77 3.06
N MET A 178 3.33 2.90 3.73
CA MET A 178 4.20 3.26 4.85
C MET A 178 4.01 2.38 6.10
N THR A 179 2.85 1.74 6.26
CA THR A 179 2.52 1.01 7.49
C THR A 179 2.23 -0.46 7.28
N GLU A 180 1.86 -0.86 6.07
CA GLU A 180 1.45 -2.23 5.78
C GLU A 180 1.93 -2.71 4.40
N ILE A 181 2.06 -4.01 4.29
CA ILE A 181 2.27 -4.75 3.05
C ILE A 181 0.96 -5.44 2.70
N ARG A 182 0.45 -5.18 1.50
CA ARG A 182 -0.72 -5.86 0.92
C ARG A 182 -0.23 -6.78 -0.18
N ILE A 183 -0.65 -8.02 -0.17
CA ILE A 183 -0.34 -8.99 -1.22
C ILE A 183 -1.63 -9.31 -1.95
N CYS A 184 -1.60 -9.15 -3.28
CA CYS A 184 -2.73 -9.32 -4.16
C CYS A 184 -2.41 -10.39 -5.22
N ASP A 185 -3.45 -10.97 -5.82
CA ASP A 185 -3.32 -11.81 -7.01
C ASP A 185 -3.06 -10.98 -8.29
N GLU A 186 -2.92 -11.63 -9.42
CA GLU A 186 -2.72 -11.00 -10.73
C GLU A 186 -3.87 -10.07 -11.16
N TYR A 187 -5.08 -10.28 -10.63
CA TYR A 187 -6.28 -9.47 -10.86
C TYR A 187 -6.44 -8.35 -9.85
N ASN A 188 -5.39 -8.06 -9.04
CA ASN A 188 -5.40 -7.03 -8.01
C ASN A 188 -6.35 -7.30 -6.83
N ARG A 189 -6.84 -8.53 -6.64
CA ARG A 189 -7.67 -8.93 -5.50
C ARG A 189 -6.78 -9.24 -4.30
N LEU A 190 -7.13 -8.69 -3.16
CA LEU A 190 -6.36 -8.85 -1.93
C LEU A 190 -6.35 -10.31 -1.47
N ILE A 191 -5.14 -10.86 -1.24
CA ILE A 191 -4.92 -12.19 -0.65
C ILE A 191 -4.69 -12.04 0.86
N CYS A 192 -3.73 -11.21 1.28
CA CYS A 192 -3.40 -11.01 2.69
C CYS A 192 -2.75 -9.64 2.94
N ARG A 193 -2.62 -9.30 4.24
CA ARG A 193 -1.97 -8.07 4.72
C ARG A 193 -1.01 -8.41 5.85
N HIS A 194 0.08 -7.63 5.92
CA HIS A 194 1.05 -7.69 7.02
C HIS A 194 1.42 -6.29 7.47
N PRO A 195 1.77 -6.07 8.74
CA PRO A 195 2.43 -4.84 9.15
C PRO A 195 3.79 -4.74 8.46
N ARG A 196 4.13 -3.56 7.93
CA ARG A 196 5.45 -3.33 7.33
C ARG A 196 6.51 -3.24 8.41
N SER A 197 7.61 -3.96 8.25
CA SER A 197 8.79 -3.87 9.11
C SER A 197 9.80 -2.90 8.52
N TYR A 198 10.49 -2.18 9.42
CA TYR A 198 11.59 -1.25 9.12
C TYR A 198 12.85 -1.60 9.93
N ARG A 199 12.98 -2.85 10.38
CA ARG A 199 14.17 -3.28 11.12
C ARG A 199 15.37 -3.40 10.19
N ASP A 200 16.55 -3.10 10.70
CA ASP A 200 17.80 -3.11 9.91
C ASP A 200 18.32 -4.52 9.59
N PHE A 201 17.61 -5.57 10.02
CA PHE A 201 17.98 -6.95 9.76
C PHE A 201 16.80 -7.72 9.14
N PRO A 202 17.09 -8.72 8.29
CA PRO A 202 16.07 -9.53 7.63
C PRO A 202 15.15 -10.23 8.64
N LEU A 203 13.85 -10.13 8.42
CA LEU A 203 12.83 -10.79 9.24
C LEU A 203 11.86 -11.57 8.35
N TYR A 204 11.46 -12.74 8.85
CA TYR A 204 10.30 -13.46 8.35
C TYR A 204 9.06 -13.03 9.13
N ILE A 205 8.16 -12.32 8.45
CA ILE A 205 6.85 -11.91 8.98
C ILE A 205 5.84 -12.93 8.49
N THR A 206 5.61 -13.94 9.34
CA THR A 206 4.82 -15.11 8.99
C THR A 206 3.52 -15.12 9.77
N ASP A 207 2.41 -15.25 9.07
CA ASP A 207 1.11 -15.58 9.64
C ASP A 207 0.98 -17.13 9.65
N ASP A 208 0.65 -17.69 10.79
CA ASP A 208 0.54 -19.14 10.96
C ASP A 208 -0.58 -19.76 10.11
N SER A 209 -1.65 -18.98 9.83
CA SER A 209 -2.71 -19.40 8.92
C SER A 209 -2.26 -19.54 7.45
N HIS A 210 -1.11 -18.99 7.10
CA HIS A 210 -0.53 -19.10 5.76
C HIS A 210 0.29 -20.38 5.56
N MET A 211 0.61 -21.09 6.65
CA MET A 211 1.41 -22.31 6.60
C MET A 211 0.60 -23.53 6.15
N PRO A 212 1.19 -24.48 5.41
CA PRO A 212 0.58 -25.80 5.23
C PRO A 212 0.48 -26.53 6.58
N PRO A 213 -0.51 -27.42 6.74
CA PRO A 213 -0.73 -28.13 8.02
C PRO A 213 0.51 -28.86 8.55
N GLU A 214 1.33 -29.41 7.65
CA GLU A 214 2.56 -30.11 8.02
C GLU A 214 3.58 -29.17 8.67
N HIS A 215 3.72 -27.94 8.14
CA HIS A 215 4.64 -26.94 8.69
C HIS A 215 4.15 -26.38 10.03
N LEU A 216 2.83 -26.22 10.21
CA LEU A 216 2.24 -25.86 11.50
C LEU A 216 2.55 -26.92 12.55
N TYR A 217 2.35 -28.18 12.22
CA TYR A 217 2.67 -29.30 13.10
C TYR A 217 4.16 -29.30 13.53
N TYR A 218 5.09 -29.13 12.56
CA TYR A 218 6.52 -29.04 12.88
C TYR A 218 6.86 -27.82 13.73
N LYS A 219 6.21 -26.68 13.49
CA LYS A 219 6.40 -25.49 14.32
C LYS A 219 5.93 -25.71 15.74
N GLU A 220 4.76 -26.31 15.95
CA GLU A 220 4.23 -26.64 17.26
C GLU A 220 5.13 -27.61 18.02
N VAL A 221 5.59 -28.65 17.35
CA VAL A 221 6.49 -29.65 17.95
C VAL A 221 7.83 -29.04 18.34
N ASN A 222 8.42 -28.19 17.49
CA ASN A 222 9.73 -27.57 17.75
C ASN A 222 9.67 -26.32 18.65
N ALA A 223 8.48 -25.75 18.88
CA ALA A 223 8.30 -24.63 19.82
C ALA A 223 8.34 -25.08 21.29
N HIS A 224 8.31 -26.38 21.54
CA HIS A 224 8.25 -26.96 22.88
C HIS A 224 9.55 -27.69 23.20
N ASP A 225 10.10 -27.37 24.35
CA ASP A 225 11.30 -28.05 24.89
C ASP A 225 10.95 -29.39 25.60
N GLY A 226 11.98 -30.15 25.96
CA GLY A 226 11.77 -31.41 26.70
C GLY A 226 11.00 -31.23 28.00
N ALA A 227 11.12 -30.05 28.65
CA ALA A 227 10.36 -29.76 29.87
C ALA A 227 8.85 -29.59 29.58
N TYR A 228 8.49 -29.07 28.43
CA TYR A 228 7.10 -29.00 27.98
C TYR A 228 6.50 -30.38 27.81
N TYR A 229 7.18 -31.29 27.12
CA TYR A 229 6.69 -32.66 26.91
C TYR A 229 6.56 -33.44 28.21
N ARG A 230 7.47 -33.23 29.17
CA ARG A 230 7.38 -33.82 30.54
C ARG A 230 6.16 -33.29 31.27
N ARG A 231 5.90 -31.97 31.22
CA ARG A 231 4.68 -31.39 31.84
C ARG A 231 3.41 -31.91 31.20
N TRP A 232 3.38 -32.00 29.86
CA TRP A 232 2.22 -32.58 29.19
C TRP A 232 2.01 -34.05 29.56
N ALA A 233 3.06 -34.84 29.61
CA ALA A 233 3.01 -36.22 30.04
C ALA A 233 2.49 -36.37 31.47
N SER A 234 2.79 -35.45 32.40
CA SER A 234 2.34 -35.51 33.78
C SER A 234 0.81 -35.46 33.93
N VAL A 235 0.09 -34.93 32.96
CA VAL A 235 -1.39 -34.97 32.94
C VAL A 235 -1.92 -36.41 32.86
N TYR A 236 -1.15 -37.32 32.21
CA TYR A 236 -1.50 -38.74 32.04
C TYR A 236 -0.89 -39.67 33.13
N GLY A 237 -0.11 -39.09 34.09
CA GLY A 237 0.47 -39.82 35.18
C GLY A 237 1.98 -40.14 35.04
N GLU A 238 2.58 -40.67 36.12
CA GLU A 238 4.04 -40.90 36.22
C GLU A 238 4.59 -41.88 35.17
N SER A 239 3.80 -42.88 34.81
CA SER A 239 4.18 -43.86 33.78
C SER A 239 4.40 -43.20 32.43
N MET A 240 3.57 -42.20 32.05
CA MET A 240 3.71 -41.45 30.84
C MET A 240 4.94 -40.54 30.88
N VAL A 241 5.19 -39.87 32.00
CA VAL A 241 6.42 -39.08 32.20
C VAL A 241 7.66 -39.94 31.99
N THR A 242 7.67 -41.13 32.55
CA THR A 242 8.77 -42.10 32.42
C THR A 242 8.96 -42.51 30.97
N LEU A 243 7.89 -42.75 30.21
CA LEU A 243 7.93 -43.08 28.81
C LEU A 243 8.53 -41.91 27.96
N ILE A 244 8.02 -40.72 28.18
CA ILE A 244 8.51 -39.50 27.47
C ILE A 244 9.98 -39.25 27.78
N ASP A 245 10.41 -39.41 29.05
CA ASP A 245 11.81 -39.29 29.42
C ASP A 245 12.71 -40.30 28.70
N ARG A 246 12.26 -41.54 28.54
CA ARG A 246 13.00 -42.55 27.75
C ARG A 246 13.10 -42.16 26.28
N ILE A 247 12.02 -41.64 25.69
CA ILE A 247 12.01 -41.19 24.31
C ILE A 247 12.99 -40.02 24.12
N LEU A 248 12.95 -39.01 25.00
CA LEU A 248 13.86 -37.87 24.95
C LEU A 248 15.33 -38.26 25.06
N ARG A 249 15.65 -39.26 25.93
CA ARG A 249 17.01 -39.76 26.11
C ARG A 249 17.45 -40.76 25.04
N SER A 250 16.56 -41.23 24.18
CA SER A 250 16.91 -42.19 23.10
C SER A 250 17.68 -41.55 21.96
N SER A 251 17.62 -40.24 21.81
CA SER A 251 18.30 -39.49 20.78
C SER A 251 19.51 -38.74 21.35
N LYS A 252 20.52 -38.47 20.51
CA LYS A 252 21.72 -37.71 20.91
C LYS A 252 21.42 -36.27 21.33
N HIS A 253 20.37 -35.69 20.74
CA HIS A 253 19.82 -34.37 21.07
C HIS A 253 18.31 -34.51 21.29
N GLU A 254 17.78 -33.92 22.38
CA GLU A 254 16.36 -34.03 22.77
C GLU A 254 15.42 -33.56 21.62
N GLU A 255 15.82 -32.58 20.84
CA GLU A 255 15.04 -32.04 19.72
C GLU A 255 14.66 -33.09 18.67
N GLN A 256 15.52 -34.08 18.46
CA GLN A 256 15.26 -35.17 17.51
C GLN A 256 14.14 -36.10 17.94
N ALA A 257 13.83 -36.12 19.25
CA ALA A 257 12.80 -36.93 19.84
C ALA A 257 11.44 -36.23 19.99
N TYR A 258 11.37 -34.90 19.76
CA TYR A 258 10.14 -34.10 20.00
C TYR A 258 8.95 -34.57 19.17
N ASN A 259 9.17 -34.94 17.90
CA ASN A 259 8.13 -35.51 17.05
C ASN A 259 7.54 -36.82 17.61
N SER A 260 8.39 -37.68 18.15
CA SER A 260 7.96 -38.93 18.76
C SER A 260 7.19 -38.70 20.06
N CYS A 261 7.64 -37.76 20.89
CA CYS A 261 6.95 -37.36 22.11
C CYS A 261 5.57 -36.79 21.79
N ALA A 262 5.49 -35.89 20.83
CA ALA A 262 4.21 -35.30 20.39
C ALA A 262 3.26 -36.37 19.84
N GLY A 263 3.73 -37.29 19.01
CA GLY A 263 2.94 -38.39 18.47
C GLY A 263 2.32 -39.25 19.54
N VAL A 264 3.11 -39.69 20.55
CA VAL A 264 2.61 -40.48 21.69
C VAL A 264 1.56 -39.72 22.47
N LEU A 265 1.84 -38.45 22.83
CA LEU A 265 0.92 -37.65 23.67
C LEU A 265 -0.37 -37.28 22.91
N HIS A 266 -0.30 -37.04 21.63
CA HIS A 266 -1.50 -36.84 20.81
C HIS A 266 -2.36 -38.10 20.71
N SER A 267 -1.77 -39.26 20.56
CA SER A 267 -2.51 -40.53 20.54
C SER A 267 -3.25 -40.83 21.86
N CYS A 268 -2.84 -40.19 22.95
CA CYS A 268 -3.47 -40.37 24.27
C CYS A 268 -4.62 -39.39 24.54
N LYS A 269 -4.83 -38.34 23.67
CA LYS A 269 -5.88 -37.34 23.87
C LYS A 269 -7.31 -37.95 23.90
N ASP A 270 -7.52 -39.01 23.16
CA ASP A 270 -8.83 -39.64 22.99
C ASP A 270 -9.03 -40.88 23.89
N VAL A 271 -8.06 -41.17 24.78
CA VAL A 271 -8.17 -42.31 25.71
C VAL A 271 -8.72 -41.80 27.04
N PRO A 272 -9.87 -42.30 27.54
CA PRO A 272 -10.38 -41.92 28.84
C PRO A 272 -9.41 -42.40 29.93
N HIS A 273 -9.23 -41.58 30.97
CA HIS A 273 -8.38 -41.80 32.11
C HIS A 273 -8.87 -42.96 33.01
#